data_903821f43d56fd013d30ccc2d34ade2b
#
_entry.id   903821f43d56fd013d30ccc2d34ade2b
#
_cell.length_a   1.000
_cell.length_b   1.000
_cell.length_c   1.000
_cell.angle_alpha   90.00
_cell.angle_beta   90.00
_cell.angle_gamma   90.00
#
_symmetry.space_group_name_H-M   'P 1'
#
loop_
_entity.id
_entity.type
_entity.pdbx_description
1 polymer ?
#
loop_
_entity_poly.entity_id
_entity_poly.type
_entity_poly.pdbx_seq_one_letter_code
_entity_poly.pdbx_strand_id
1 'polypeptide(L)'
;EQAKEKKNQQGNILTRRLIILLCIVVTISSVMATRLAYIQFSAADELAVKLEKYGTATYTTDAPRGEIVDRNYTKLVQNINVICATYYAPKKITNKQLKKSARFLADTINFDTSTISKRNKKDYFIIAYPKLADDLVSDKEKSELQNQDNYDDALLKLQIERISDEMLDKYMDEDTLKYTHFYYLMRSCTSGSSILAEGLTEQEASIIGENADILPGIKITTD
;
A
#
# COMPACT_ATOMS: atom_id res chain seq x y z
N GLU A 1 36.60 72.07 -8.51
CA GLU A 1 36.55 71.21 -9.73
C GLU A 1 36.93 69.77 -9.41
N GLN A 2 38.03 69.50 -8.71
CA GLN A 2 38.50 68.12 -8.37
C GLN A 2 37.50 67.28 -7.53
N ALA A 3 36.68 67.88 -6.66
CA ALA A 3 35.68 67.20 -5.87
C ALA A 3 34.45 66.71 -6.72
N LYS A 4 34.11 67.45 -7.79
CA LYS A 4 33.04 67.10 -8.70
C LYS A 4 33.42 65.96 -9.64
N GLU A 5 34.68 65.92 -10.09
CA GLU A 5 35.23 64.81 -10.91
C GLU A 5 35.34 63.49 -10.13
N LYS A 6 35.79 63.49 -8.84
CA LYS A 6 35.83 62.34 -7.99
C LYS A 6 34.44 61.74 -7.75
N LYS A 7 33.41 62.59 -7.57
CA LYS A 7 32.03 62.14 -7.36
C LYS A 7 31.42 61.52 -8.64
N ASN A 8 31.78 62.03 -9.81
CA ASN A 8 31.37 61.47 -11.10
C ASN A 8 32.08 60.15 -11.39
N GLN A 9 33.36 60.01 -11.07
CA GLN A 9 34.08 58.74 -11.21
C GLN A 9 33.55 57.65 -10.29
N GLN A 10 33.22 57.95 -9.02
CA GLN A 10 32.59 57.01 -8.08
C GLN A 10 31.21 56.60 -8.57
N GLY A 11 30.39 57.50 -9.12
CA GLY A 11 29.09 57.20 -9.72
C GLY A 11 29.23 56.21 -10.87
N ASN A 12 30.18 56.42 -11.77
CA ASN A 12 30.41 55.54 -12.90
C ASN A 12 30.89 54.13 -12.50
N ILE A 13 31.69 54.03 -11.45
CA ILE A 13 32.14 52.74 -10.92
C ILE A 13 30.99 51.96 -10.29
N LEU A 14 30.12 52.60 -9.53
CA LEU A 14 28.93 52.02 -8.92
C LEU A 14 27.95 51.55 -10.02
N THR A 15 27.69 52.35 -11.03
CA THR A 15 26.82 52.00 -12.13
C THR A 15 27.34 50.78 -12.94
N ARG A 16 28.64 50.74 -13.20
CA ARG A 16 29.28 49.58 -13.83
C ARG A 16 29.13 48.32 -13.01
N ARG A 17 29.30 48.36 -11.69
CA ARG A 17 29.11 47.22 -10.80
C ARG A 17 27.65 46.76 -10.80
N LEU A 18 26.70 47.68 -10.75
CA LEU A 18 25.27 47.39 -10.83
C LEU A 18 24.88 46.71 -12.15
N ILE A 19 25.43 47.22 -13.30
CA ILE A 19 25.20 46.63 -14.63
C ILE A 19 25.76 45.19 -14.68
N ILE A 20 26.96 44.96 -14.17
CA ILE A 20 27.57 43.62 -14.12
C ILE A 20 26.70 42.69 -13.29
N LEU A 21 26.24 43.13 -12.13
CA LEU A 21 25.37 42.34 -11.25
C LEU A 21 24.03 42.03 -11.93
N LEU A 22 23.43 43.00 -12.60
CA LEU A 22 22.23 42.83 -13.40
C LEU A 22 22.44 41.80 -14.52
N CYS A 23 23.53 41.88 -15.24
CA CYS A 23 23.87 40.92 -16.31
C CYS A 23 24.00 39.50 -15.79
N ILE A 24 24.63 39.31 -14.60
CA ILE A 24 24.76 38.01 -13.97
C ILE A 24 23.36 37.45 -13.62
N VAL A 25 22.50 38.24 -13.01
CA VAL A 25 21.13 37.83 -12.64
C VAL A 25 20.33 37.45 -13.88
N VAL A 26 20.37 38.28 -14.94
CA VAL A 26 19.69 37.99 -16.18
C VAL A 26 20.19 36.72 -16.85
N THR A 27 21.51 36.47 -16.83
CA THR A 27 22.08 35.27 -17.42
C THR A 27 21.63 34.03 -16.66
N ILE A 28 21.66 34.05 -15.32
CA ILE A 28 21.18 32.91 -14.49
C ILE A 28 19.68 32.65 -14.73
N SER A 29 18.85 33.71 -14.74
CA SER A 29 17.42 33.60 -15.01
C SER A 29 17.13 33.04 -16.41
N SER A 30 17.91 33.46 -17.41
CA SER A 30 17.77 32.92 -18.78
C SER A 30 18.10 31.45 -18.88
N VAL A 31 19.16 31.00 -18.22
CA VAL A 31 19.51 29.56 -18.16
C VAL A 31 18.40 28.75 -17.49
N MET A 32 17.84 29.24 -16.38
CA MET A 32 16.73 28.55 -15.69
C MET A 32 15.48 28.51 -16.57
N ALA A 33 15.12 29.60 -17.20
CA ALA A 33 13.97 29.68 -18.09
C ALA A 33 14.11 28.74 -19.30
N THR A 34 15.30 28.70 -19.91
CA THR A 34 15.59 27.79 -21.03
C THR A 34 15.46 26.33 -20.60
N ARG A 35 15.96 25.97 -19.43
CA ARG A 35 15.86 24.62 -18.90
C ARG A 35 14.40 24.23 -18.59
N LEU A 36 13.64 25.16 -18.05
CA LEU A 36 12.22 24.94 -17.78
C LEU A 36 11.43 24.74 -19.09
N ALA A 37 11.70 25.58 -20.08
CA ALA A 37 11.10 25.47 -21.41
C ALA A 37 11.45 24.11 -22.06
N TYR A 38 12.72 23.69 -21.98
CA TYR A 38 13.13 22.36 -22.47
C TYR A 38 12.33 21.22 -21.83
N ILE A 39 12.18 21.24 -20.51
CA ILE A 39 11.40 20.21 -19.80
C ILE A 39 9.93 20.24 -20.25
N GLN A 40 9.35 21.42 -20.40
CA GLN A 40 7.94 21.55 -20.77
C GLN A 40 7.63 21.16 -22.22
N PHE A 41 8.54 21.44 -23.15
CA PHE A 41 8.29 21.21 -24.58
C PHE A 41 8.90 19.91 -25.11
N SER A 42 10.03 19.45 -24.57
CA SER A 42 10.75 18.29 -25.11
C SER A 42 10.55 17.03 -24.27
N ALA A 43 10.40 17.15 -22.95
CA ALA A 43 10.26 16.02 -22.06
C ALA A 43 8.81 15.83 -21.54
N ALA A 44 7.88 16.71 -21.92
CA ALA A 44 6.51 16.66 -21.42
C ALA A 44 5.81 15.34 -21.77
N ASP A 45 5.92 14.91 -23.03
CA ASP A 45 5.27 13.69 -23.51
C ASP A 45 5.87 12.43 -22.83
N GLU A 46 7.18 12.37 -22.68
CA GLU A 46 7.85 11.26 -21.99
C GLU A 46 7.51 11.22 -20.49
N LEU A 47 7.42 12.40 -19.87
CA LEU A 47 7.00 12.53 -18.47
C LEU A 47 5.51 12.16 -18.29
N ALA A 48 4.64 12.57 -19.21
CA ALA A 48 3.23 12.22 -19.19
C ALA A 48 3.03 10.71 -19.29
N VAL A 49 3.71 10.02 -20.22
CA VAL A 49 3.67 8.56 -20.35
C VAL A 49 4.21 7.88 -19.10
N LYS A 50 5.28 8.40 -18.51
CA LYS A 50 5.82 7.88 -17.24
C LYS A 50 4.83 8.07 -16.08
N LEU A 51 4.21 9.25 -15.99
CA LEU A 51 3.20 9.54 -14.95
C LEU A 51 1.97 8.63 -15.10
N GLU A 52 1.48 8.43 -16.32
CA GLU A 52 0.39 7.51 -16.60
C GLU A 52 0.76 6.07 -16.20
N LYS A 53 1.94 5.59 -16.59
CA LYS A 53 2.45 4.28 -16.19
C LYS A 53 2.64 4.12 -14.68
N TYR A 54 2.97 5.20 -13.96
CA TYR A 54 3.10 5.19 -12.50
C TYR A 54 1.78 5.44 -11.78
N GLY A 55 0.83 6.14 -12.39
CA GLY A 55 -0.46 6.49 -11.82
C GLY A 55 -1.55 5.44 -12.04
N THR A 56 -1.46 4.66 -13.13
CA THR A 56 -2.44 3.60 -13.45
C THR A 56 -1.89 2.24 -13.04
N ALA A 57 -2.65 1.53 -12.23
CA ALA A 57 -2.49 0.09 -12.02
C ALA A 57 -3.61 -0.59 -12.83
N THR A 58 -3.24 -1.41 -13.81
CA THR A 58 -4.19 -2.22 -14.55
C THR A 58 -4.42 -3.50 -13.77
N TYR A 59 -5.66 -3.73 -13.36
CA TYR A 59 -6.07 -4.98 -12.72
C TYR A 59 -6.90 -5.77 -13.71
N THR A 60 -6.60 -7.04 -13.81
CA THR A 60 -7.42 -7.98 -14.61
C THR A 60 -8.54 -8.46 -13.69
N THR A 61 -9.78 -8.24 -14.08
CA THR A 61 -10.95 -8.83 -13.43
C THR A 61 -11.31 -10.12 -14.16
N ASP A 62 -11.54 -11.18 -13.42
CA ASP A 62 -11.98 -12.43 -14.00
C ASP A 62 -13.35 -12.26 -14.69
N ALA A 63 -13.56 -12.99 -15.78
CA ALA A 63 -14.85 -12.97 -16.46
C ALA A 63 -15.91 -13.66 -15.59
N PRO A 64 -17.15 -13.16 -15.55
CA PRO A 64 -18.23 -13.81 -14.82
C PRO A 64 -18.48 -15.22 -15.36
N ARG A 65 -18.83 -16.13 -14.48
CA ARG A 65 -19.13 -17.52 -14.85
C ARG A 65 -20.37 -17.56 -15.76
N GLY A 66 -20.43 -18.52 -16.67
CA GLY A 66 -21.57 -18.72 -17.52
C GLY A 66 -22.78 -19.25 -16.74
N GLU A 67 -23.99 -18.92 -17.22
CA GLU A 67 -25.23 -19.44 -16.66
C GLU A 67 -25.50 -20.86 -17.26
N ILE A 68 -26.14 -21.73 -16.49
CA ILE A 68 -26.59 -23.03 -16.93
C ILE A 68 -28.11 -22.96 -17.18
N VAL A 69 -28.52 -23.23 -18.37
CA VAL A 69 -29.95 -23.22 -18.76
C VAL A 69 -30.38 -24.60 -19.24
N ASP A 70 -31.67 -24.92 -19.09
CA ASP A 70 -32.28 -26.11 -19.66
C ASP A 70 -32.54 -25.94 -21.18
N ARG A 71 -33.08 -26.96 -21.82
CA ARG A 71 -33.45 -26.92 -23.26
C ARG A 71 -34.54 -25.88 -23.60
N ASN A 72 -35.26 -25.37 -22.60
CA ASN A 72 -36.30 -24.36 -22.74
C ASN A 72 -35.78 -22.96 -22.36
N TYR A 73 -34.46 -22.79 -22.17
CA TYR A 73 -33.80 -21.58 -21.71
C TYR A 73 -34.17 -21.12 -20.28
N THR A 74 -34.74 -22.05 -19.47
CA THR A 74 -34.96 -21.77 -18.04
C THR A 74 -33.63 -21.85 -17.30
N LYS A 75 -33.29 -20.81 -16.53
CA LYS A 75 -32.05 -20.77 -15.78
C LYS A 75 -32.09 -21.81 -14.65
N LEU A 76 -31.17 -22.77 -14.68
CA LEU A 76 -30.94 -23.74 -13.61
C LEU A 76 -29.93 -23.25 -12.61
N VAL A 77 -28.93 -22.49 -13.08
CA VAL A 77 -27.88 -21.85 -12.25
C VAL A 77 -27.64 -20.45 -12.80
N GLN A 78 -27.65 -19.48 -11.95
CA GLN A 78 -27.33 -18.08 -12.29
C GLN A 78 -26.29 -17.51 -11.33
N ASN A 79 -25.57 -16.50 -11.78
CA ASN A 79 -24.67 -15.75 -10.92
C ASN A 79 -25.48 -14.84 -9.98
N ILE A 80 -25.04 -14.75 -8.76
CA ILE A 80 -25.55 -13.79 -7.76
C ILE A 80 -24.43 -12.79 -7.52
N ASN A 81 -24.69 -11.51 -7.76
CA ASN A 81 -23.73 -10.47 -7.48
C ASN A 81 -23.56 -10.34 -5.97
N VAL A 82 -22.33 -10.52 -5.52
CA VAL A 82 -21.95 -10.41 -4.11
C VAL A 82 -21.10 -9.16 -3.93
N ILE A 83 -21.44 -8.33 -2.94
CA ILE A 83 -20.65 -7.15 -2.62
C ILE A 83 -19.40 -7.59 -1.86
N CYS A 84 -18.23 -7.21 -2.35
CA CYS A 84 -16.94 -7.61 -1.81
C CYS A 84 -16.08 -6.39 -1.48
N ALA A 85 -15.29 -6.49 -0.41
CA ALA A 85 -14.19 -5.56 -0.17
C ALA A 85 -12.93 -6.15 -0.80
N THR A 86 -12.36 -5.47 -1.79
CA THR A 86 -11.17 -5.91 -2.50
C THR A 86 -10.02 -4.93 -2.26
N TYR A 87 -8.87 -5.48 -1.89
CA TYR A 87 -7.64 -4.72 -1.74
C TYR A 87 -6.79 -4.81 -3.02
N TYR A 88 -6.44 -3.68 -3.54
CA TYR A 88 -5.51 -3.50 -4.65
C TYR A 88 -4.21 -2.94 -4.12
N ALA A 89 -3.14 -3.70 -4.18
CA ALA A 89 -1.86 -3.34 -3.59
C ALA A 89 -1.31 -2.01 -4.17
N PRO A 90 -1.26 -0.91 -3.38
CA PRO A 90 -0.68 0.34 -3.85
C PRO A 90 0.84 0.21 -3.99
N LYS A 91 1.45 0.91 -4.95
CA LYS A 91 2.92 0.90 -5.16
C LYS A 91 3.73 1.36 -3.94
N LYS A 92 3.13 2.21 -3.11
CA LYS A 92 3.75 2.73 -1.88
C LYS A 92 2.71 2.74 -0.77
N ILE A 93 2.86 1.87 0.20
CA ILE A 93 2.07 1.83 1.43
C ILE A 93 2.97 1.58 2.62
N THR A 94 2.67 2.22 3.73
CA THR A 94 3.41 2.01 4.98
C THR A 94 2.73 0.97 5.86
N ASN A 95 3.52 0.23 6.66
CA ASN A 95 2.95 -0.71 7.64
C ASN A 95 1.97 -0.04 8.61
N LYS A 96 2.18 1.24 8.92
CA LYS A 96 1.26 2.01 9.78
C LYS A 96 -0.10 2.20 9.11
N GLN A 97 -0.13 2.47 7.81
CA GLN A 97 -1.37 2.58 7.04
C GLN A 97 -2.08 1.24 6.95
N LEU A 98 -1.36 0.15 6.62
CA LEU A 98 -1.93 -1.20 6.60
C LEU A 98 -2.58 -1.58 7.93
N LYS A 99 -1.90 -1.33 9.05
CA LYS A 99 -2.43 -1.59 10.40
C LYS A 99 -3.69 -0.77 10.69
N LYS A 100 -3.70 0.51 10.29
CA LYS A 100 -4.87 1.38 10.46
C LYS A 100 -6.06 0.89 9.63
N SER A 101 -5.83 0.53 8.37
CA SER A 101 -6.87 -0.02 7.49
C SER A 101 -7.40 -1.36 8.00
N ALA A 102 -6.51 -2.26 8.45
CA ALA A 102 -6.91 -3.55 9.02
C ALA A 102 -7.79 -3.37 10.26
N ARG A 103 -7.44 -2.43 11.14
CA ARG A 103 -8.23 -2.14 12.32
C ARG A 103 -9.61 -1.60 11.96
N PHE A 104 -9.68 -0.65 11.05
CA PHE A 104 -10.94 -0.10 10.56
C PHE A 104 -11.85 -1.18 9.96
N LEU A 105 -11.30 -2.09 9.15
CA LEU A 105 -12.07 -3.20 8.57
C LEU A 105 -12.55 -4.17 9.64
N ALA A 106 -11.71 -4.51 10.62
CA ALA A 106 -12.07 -5.38 11.73
C ALA A 106 -13.23 -4.83 12.58
N ASP A 107 -13.26 -3.50 12.74
CA ASP A 107 -14.31 -2.80 13.50
C ASP A 107 -15.61 -2.62 12.66
N THR A 108 -15.50 -2.61 11.33
CA THR A 108 -16.63 -2.31 10.43
C THR A 108 -17.31 -3.57 9.89
N ILE A 109 -16.51 -4.60 9.51
CA ILE A 109 -17.02 -5.81 8.86
C ILE A 109 -17.37 -6.86 9.89
N ASN A 110 -18.59 -7.38 9.80
CA ASN A 110 -19.00 -8.53 10.59
C ASN A 110 -18.48 -9.83 9.97
N PHE A 111 -17.23 -10.17 10.29
CA PHE A 111 -16.54 -11.36 9.77
C PHE A 111 -16.62 -12.52 10.75
N ASP A 112 -17.06 -13.70 10.27
CA ASP A 112 -17.10 -14.92 11.07
C ASP A 112 -15.71 -15.54 11.18
N THR A 113 -15.10 -15.43 12.36
CA THR A 113 -13.77 -15.97 12.66
C THR A 113 -13.73 -17.50 12.77
N SER A 114 -14.88 -18.18 12.82
CA SER A 114 -14.96 -19.65 12.86
C SER A 114 -14.48 -20.29 11.54
N THR A 115 -14.59 -19.55 10.44
CA THR A 115 -14.15 -19.98 9.10
C THR A 115 -12.64 -20.02 8.95
N ILE A 116 -11.89 -19.38 9.88
CA ILE A 116 -10.43 -19.35 9.84
C ILE A 116 -9.87 -20.71 10.24
N SER A 117 -9.07 -21.31 9.35
CA SER A 117 -8.42 -22.59 9.64
C SER A 117 -7.45 -22.49 10.82
N LYS A 118 -7.25 -23.59 11.56
CA LYS A 118 -6.26 -23.64 12.67
C LYS A 118 -4.86 -23.24 12.19
N ARG A 119 -4.48 -23.61 10.99
CA ARG A 119 -3.19 -23.23 10.41
C ARG A 119 -3.06 -21.71 10.30
N ASN A 120 -4.07 -21.06 9.73
CA ASN A 120 -4.08 -19.61 9.58
C ASN A 120 -4.07 -18.89 10.94
N LYS A 121 -4.77 -19.42 11.95
CA LYS A 121 -4.73 -18.88 13.32
C LYS A 121 -3.32 -18.87 13.90
N LYS A 122 -2.51 -19.92 13.63
CA LYS A 122 -1.10 -19.97 14.05
C LYS A 122 -0.23 -18.94 13.30
N ASP A 123 -0.43 -18.79 12.00
CA ASP A 123 0.24 -17.76 11.22
C ASP A 123 -0.12 -16.35 11.71
N TYR A 124 -1.39 -16.12 12.06
CA TYR A 124 -1.87 -14.85 12.63
C TYR A 124 -1.29 -14.59 14.02
N PHE A 125 -1.13 -15.63 14.84
CA PHE A 125 -0.48 -15.50 16.15
C PHE A 125 0.95 -15.00 16.02
N ILE A 126 1.74 -15.53 15.08
CA ILE A 126 3.12 -15.09 14.83
C ILE A 126 3.15 -13.61 14.42
N ILE A 127 2.18 -13.15 13.63
CA ILE A 127 2.08 -11.76 13.19
C ILE A 127 1.65 -10.83 14.31
N ALA A 128 0.68 -11.24 15.13
CA ALA A 128 0.15 -10.46 16.24
C ALA A 128 1.16 -10.36 17.39
N TYR A 129 1.84 -11.46 17.70
CA TYR A 129 2.72 -11.61 18.86
C TYR A 129 4.12 -12.13 18.48
N PRO A 130 4.90 -11.36 17.65
CA PRO A 130 6.17 -11.84 17.12
C PRO A 130 7.20 -12.17 18.21
N LYS A 131 7.19 -11.44 19.33
CA LYS A 131 8.09 -11.72 20.46
C LYS A 131 7.76 -13.04 21.14
N LEU A 132 6.49 -13.29 21.41
CA LEU A 132 6.06 -14.56 22.02
C LEU A 132 6.34 -15.75 21.09
N ALA A 133 6.15 -15.58 19.79
CA ALA A 133 6.46 -16.59 18.80
C ALA A 133 7.98 -16.85 18.72
N ASP A 134 8.80 -15.81 18.85
CA ASP A 134 10.26 -15.93 18.85
C ASP A 134 10.79 -16.63 20.12
N ASP A 135 10.17 -16.36 21.27
CA ASP A 135 10.50 -16.99 22.55
C ASP A 135 10.18 -18.50 22.61
N LEU A 136 9.32 -19.00 21.69
CA LEU A 136 9.03 -20.42 21.56
C LEU A 136 10.21 -21.25 21.03
N VAL A 137 11.17 -20.62 20.39
CA VAL A 137 12.37 -21.27 19.83
C VAL A 137 13.59 -20.84 20.61
N SER A 138 14.32 -21.82 21.14
CA SER A 138 15.52 -21.54 21.96
C SER A 138 16.66 -20.97 21.10
N ASP A 139 17.55 -20.19 21.75
CA ASP A 139 18.70 -19.58 21.06
C ASP A 139 19.66 -20.63 20.45
N LYS A 140 19.74 -21.83 21.03
CA LYS A 140 20.52 -22.94 20.48
C LYS A 140 19.96 -23.39 19.14
N GLU A 141 18.66 -23.61 19.07
CA GLU A 141 17.97 -24.05 17.84
C GLU A 141 18.05 -22.98 16.75
N LYS A 142 17.90 -21.70 17.14
CA LYS A 142 18.10 -20.58 16.20
C LYS A 142 19.52 -20.59 15.62
N SER A 143 20.53 -20.86 16.44
CA SER A 143 21.92 -20.94 16.00
C SER A 143 22.20 -22.12 15.08
N GLU A 144 21.53 -23.26 15.32
CA GLU A 144 21.61 -24.45 14.45
C GLU A 144 20.96 -24.20 13.09
N LEU A 145 19.85 -23.46 13.07
CA LEU A 145 19.15 -23.11 11.85
C LEU A 145 19.88 -22.06 11.01
N GLN A 146 20.68 -21.16 11.61
CA GLN A 146 21.44 -20.12 10.90
C GLN A 146 22.38 -20.67 9.82
N ASN A 147 22.75 -21.93 9.93
CA ASN A 147 23.62 -22.61 8.96
C ASN A 147 22.84 -23.20 7.76
N GLN A 148 21.52 -23.05 7.70
CA GLN A 148 20.69 -23.56 6.62
C GLN A 148 20.30 -22.43 5.65
N ASP A 149 20.29 -22.73 4.35
CA ASP A 149 19.94 -21.78 3.29
C ASP A 149 18.50 -21.21 3.44
N ASN A 150 17.63 -21.89 4.19
CA ASN A 150 16.23 -21.53 4.38
C ASN A 150 15.91 -21.23 5.86
N TYR A 151 16.71 -20.41 6.52
CA TYR A 151 16.57 -20.07 7.94
C TYR A 151 15.15 -19.61 8.31
N ASP A 152 14.60 -18.63 7.57
CA ASP A 152 13.29 -18.04 7.88
C ASP A 152 12.14 -19.05 7.78
N ASP A 153 12.16 -19.92 6.77
CA ASP A 153 11.14 -20.97 6.58
C ASP A 153 11.24 -22.05 7.66
N ALA A 154 12.44 -22.43 8.05
CA ALA A 154 12.67 -23.41 9.10
C ALA A 154 12.24 -22.89 10.46
N LEU A 155 12.57 -21.63 10.78
CA LEU A 155 12.14 -20.96 12.00
C LEU A 155 10.62 -20.86 12.07
N LEU A 156 9.97 -20.42 10.98
CA LEU A 156 8.52 -20.34 10.89
C LEU A 156 7.85 -21.68 11.13
N LYS A 157 8.36 -22.76 10.54
CA LYS A 157 7.83 -24.12 10.76
C LYS A 157 7.90 -24.53 12.21
N LEU A 158 9.03 -24.32 12.90
CA LEU A 158 9.19 -24.64 14.31
C LEU A 158 8.25 -23.82 15.19
N GLN A 159 8.10 -22.51 14.91
CA GLN A 159 7.16 -21.66 15.64
C GLN A 159 5.73 -22.19 15.51
N ILE A 160 5.28 -22.50 14.29
CA ILE A 160 3.94 -23.04 14.03
C ILE A 160 3.71 -24.36 14.74
N GLU A 161 4.71 -25.23 14.78
CA GLU A 161 4.62 -26.54 15.44
C GLU A 161 4.46 -26.41 16.96
N ARG A 162 5.12 -25.41 17.55
CA ARG A 162 5.11 -25.16 19.01
C ARG A 162 3.92 -24.34 19.51
N ILE A 163 3.21 -23.64 18.64
CA ILE A 163 1.99 -22.92 19.03
C ILE A 163 0.91 -23.95 19.35
N SER A 164 0.53 -24.03 20.64
CA SER A 164 -0.53 -24.92 21.13
C SER A 164 -1.92 -24.29 20.97
N ASP A 165 -2.97 -25.13 21.00
CA ASP A 165 -4.36 -24.66 20.96
C ASP A 165 -4.66 -23.76 22.17
N GLU A 166 -4.12 -24.06 23.36
CA GLU A 166 -4.27 -23.27 24.58
C GLU A 166 -3.71 -21.83 24.42
N MET A 167 -2.61 -21.70 23.70
CA MET A 167 -2.05 -20.37 23.40
C MET A 167 -2.94 -19.59 22.44
N LEU A 168 -3.51 -20.25 21.44
CA LEU A 168 -4.45 -19.62 20.53
C LEU A 168 -5.69 -19.14 21.27
N ASP A 169 -6.29 -19.96 22.12
CA ASP A 169 -7.48 -19.61 22.90
C ASP A 169 -7.21 -18.46 23.89
N LYS A 170 -5.99 -18.37 24.42
CA LYS A 170 -5.62 -17.35 25.39
C LYS A 170 -5.32 -15.98 24.77
N TYR A 171 -4.69 -15.96 23.60
CA TYR A 171 -4.16 -14.72 23.01
C TYR A 171 -4.90 -14.25 21.75
N MET A 172 -5.60 -15.15 21.06
CA MET A 172 -6.27 -14.86 19.79
C MET A 172 -7.79 -14.74 20.01
N ASP A 173 -8.19 -13.68 20.70
CA ASP A 173 -9.60 -13.30 20.81
C ASP A 173 -10.19 -12.94 19.44
N GLU A 174 -11.51 -12.88 19.34
CA GLU A 174 -12.21 -12.64 18.08
C GLU A 174 -11.77 -11.35 17.39
N ASP A 175 -11.55 -10.31 18.18
CA ASP A 175 -11.14 -9.00 17.69
C ASP A 175 -9.71 -9.02 17.11
N THR A 176 -8.79 -9.68 17.81
CA THR A 176 -7.42 -9.89 17.33
C THR A 176 -7.39 -10.76 16.07
N LEU A 177 -8.25 -11.80 16.00
CA LEU A 177 -8.37 -12.63 14.81
C LEU A 177 -8.86 -11.85 13.60
N LYS A 178 -9.92 -11.04 13.74
CA LYS A 178 -10.44 -10.18 12.67
C LYS A 178 -9.37 -9.20 12.19
N TYR A 179 -8.75 -8.48 13.11
CA TYR A 179 -7.70 -7.52 12.79
C TYR A 179 -6.52 -8.18 12.05
N THR A 180 -6.04 -9.31 12.57
CA THR A 180 -4.86 -9.97 12.00
C THR A 180 -5.17 -10.62 10.66
N HIS A 181 -6.39 -11.12 10.47
CA HIS A 181 -6.87 -11.64 9.19
C HIS A 181 -6.78 -10.58 8.08
N PHE A 182 -7.39 -9.41 8.28
CA PHE A 182 -7.33 -8.32 7.30
C PHE A 182 -5.90 -7.81 7.09
N TYR A 183 -5.13 -7.67 8.16
CA TYR A 183 -3.74 -7.26 8.04
C TYR A 183 -2.90 -8.26 7.24
N TYR A 184 -3.08 -9.57 7.48
CA TYR A 184 -2.39 -10.63 6.75
C TYR A 184 -2.73 -10.61 5.26
N LEU A 185 -4.00 -10.56 4.91
CA LEU A 185 -4.45 -10.52 3.51
C LEU A 185 -3.88 -9.32 2.75
N MET A 186 -3.91 -8.14 3.35
CA MET A 186 -3.33 -6.94 2.73
C MET A 186 -1.81 -7.02 2.63
N ARG A 187 -1.13 -7.56 3.64
CA ARG A 187 0.33 -7.68 3.65
C ARG A 187 0.84 -8.72 2.65
N SER A 188 0.12 -9.81 2.48
CA SER A 188 0.47 -10.88 1.53
C SER A 188 0.25 -10.46 0.07
N CYS A 189 -0.66 -9.53 -0.16
CA CYS A 189 -0.94 -8.98 -1.48
C CYS A 189 0.13 -7.95 -1.89
N THR A 190 1.21 -8.43 -2.50
CA THR A 190 2.32 -7.55 -2.96
C THR A 190 2.08 -6.97 -4.35
N SER A 191 1.26 -7.63 -5.15
CA SER A 191 0.86 -7.20 -6.50
C SER A 191 -0.52 -7.76 -6.83
N GLY A 192 -1.27 -7.06 -7.71
CA GLY A 192 -2.63 -7.47 -8.08
C GLY A 192 -3.68 -7.07 -7.06
N SER A 193 -4.67 -7.92 -6.87
CA SER A 193 -5.77 -7.72 -5.95
C SER A 193 -6.00 -8.93 -5.05
N SER A 194 -6.57 -8.69 -3.88
CA SER A 194 -6.98 -9.73 -2.93
C SER A 194 -8.36 -9.38 -2.38
N ILE A 195 -9.27 -10.33 -2.40
CA ILE A 195 -10.57 -10.17 -1.74
C ILE A 195 -10.34 -10.26 -0.24
N LEU A 196 -10.78 -9.23 0.48
CA LEU A 196 -10.67 -9.15 1.93
C LEU A 196 -11.89 -9.74 2.64
N ALA A 197 -13.08 -9.48 2.09
CA ALA A 197 -14.33 -10.02 2.58
C ALA A 197 -15.36 -10.08 1.44
N GLU A 198 -16.19 -11.10 1.47
CA GLU A 198 -17.32 -11.33 0.57
C GLU A 198 -18.64 -11.24 1.34
N GLY A 199 -19.72 -10.90 0.65
CA GLY A 199 -21.04 -10.87 1.26
C GLY A 199 -21.28 -9.68 2.19
N LEU A 200 -20.65 -8.55 1.90
CA LEU A 200 -20.85 -7.32 2.67
C LEU A 200 -22.29 -6.85 2.57
N THR A 201 -22.81 -6.36 3.67
CA THR A 201 -24.08 -5.62 3.70
C THR A 201 -23.92 -4.26 3.01
N GLU A 202 -25.03 -3.70 2.51
CA GLU A 202 -25.01 -2.35 1.92
C GLU A 202 -24.51 -1.28 2.90
N GLN A 203 -24.77 -1.47 4.19
CA GLN A 203 -24.29 -0.55 5.23
C GLN A 203 -22.77 -0.61 5.40
N GLU A 204 -22.19 -1.82 5.50
CA GLU A 204 -20.73 -2.00 5.59
C GLU A 204 -20.04 -1.46 4.35
N ALA A 205 -20.58 -1.75 3.17
CA ALA A 205 -20.05 -1.24 1.90
C ALA A 205 -20.09 0.30 1.83
N SER A 206 -21.18 0.92 2.32
CA SER A 206 -21.30 2.39 2.38
C SER A 206 -20.25 2.99 3.31
N ILE A 207 -20.10 2.44 4.53
CA ILE A 207 -19.11 2.91 5.51
C ILE A 207 -17.68 2.82 4.93
N ILE A 208 -17.34 1.71 4.27
CA ILE A 208 -16.03 1.54 3.64
C ILE A 208 -15.86 2.55 2.50
N GLY A 209 -16.90 2.73 1.66
CA GLY A 209 -16.87 3.68 0.54
C GLY A 209 -16.70 5.14 0.99
N GLU A 210 -17.38 5.55 2.04
CA GLU A 210 -17.27 6.90 2.62
C GLU A 210 -15.88 7.18 3.21
N ASN A 211 -15.19 6.15 3.65
CA ASN A 211 -13.86 6.24 4.25
C ASN A 211 -12.71 5.87 3.29
N ALA A 212 -12.96 5.86 1.98
CA ALA A 212 -11.98 5.49 0.97
C ALA A 212 -10.66 6.28 1.06
N ASP A 213 -10.72 7.55 1.49
CA ASP A 213 -9.55 8.42 1.64
C ASP A 213 -8.54 7.92 2.70
N ILE A 214 -9.04 7.22 3.73
CA ILE A 214 -8.19 6.67 4.81
C ILE A 214 -7.86 5.19 4.59
N LEU A 215 -8.44 4.58 3.55
CA LEU A 215 -8.32 3.16 3.21
C LEU A 215 -7.57 2.96 1.88
N PRO A 216 -6.26 3.24 1.82
CA PRO A 216 -5.52 3.20 0.57
C PRO A 216 -5.54 1.80 -0.06
N GLY A 217 -6.02 1.73 -1.29
CA GLY A 217 -6.07 0.49 -2.07
C GLY A 217 -7.30 -0.39 -1.82
N ILE A 218 -8.18 -0.04 -0.89
CA ILE A 218 -9.40 -0.80 -0.64
C ILE A 218 -10.54 -0.21 -1.49
N LYS A 219 -11.25 -1.09 -2.19
CA LYS A 219 -12.41 -0.74 -3.03
C LYS A 219 -13.54 -1.73 -2.82
N ILE A 220 -14.76 -1.25 -2.94
CA ILE A 220 -15.93 -2.11 -3.02
C ILE A 220 -16.08 -2.57 -4.47
N THR A 221 -16.19 -3.87 -4.65
CA THR A 221 -16.39 -4.53 -5.94
C THR A 221 -17.59 -5.47 -5.84
N THR A 222 -18.13 -5.86 -6.97
CA THR A 222 -19.14 -6.92 -7.07
C THR A 222 -18.52 -8.09 -7.83
N ASP A 223 -18.61 -9.27 -7.27
CA ASP A 223 -18.19 -10.53 -7.89
C ASP A 223 -19.42 -11.37 -8.28
#